data_8e85ced3265fd1da95aef485bb5a84f6
#
_entry.id   8e85ced3265fd1da95aef485bb5a84f6
#
_cell.length_a   1.000
_cell.length_b   1.000
_cell.length_c   1.000
_cell.angle_alpha   90.00
_cell.angle_beta   90.00
_cell.angle_gamma   90.00
#
_symmetry.space_group_name_H-M   'P 1'
#
loop_
_entity.id
_entity.type
_entity.pdbx_description
1 polymer ?
#
loop_
_entity_poly.entity_id
_entity_poly.type
_entity_poly.pdbx_seq_one_letter_code
_entity_poly.pdbx_strand_id
1 'polypeptide(L)'
;ASSAVRTLIDAWKAEPLAEIDPEDFTDFATIRPMVKLEDGIHRSIVWPKVSLWHASTPGTDVILVLGPEPSLKWRLFTEQIVSIAAKYNSSMVLTLGALLADVVHSREVRVMGTSNDQSTLDRFELQRSTYEGPTGIIGVLQDACTQSSIPSASLWAAVPAYASQIPSPKAASALIARAGEIIGTPAPLSALHNSIVAYDRRVEELVEDDEDLREYVERLDSMGDD
;
A
#
# COMPACT_ATOMS: atom_id res chain seq x y z
N ALA A 1 0.37 -2.92 2.20
CA ALA A 1 0.09 -1.99 1.09
C ALA A 1 0.30 -2.65 -0.28
N SER A 2 1.49 -3.11 -0.61
CA SER A 2 1.77 -3.72 -1.94
C SER A 2 0.85 -4.90 -2.27
N SER A 3 0.51 -5.73 -1.28
CA SER A 3 -0.44 -6.84 -1.46
C SER A 3 -1.85 -6.34 -1.82
N ALA A 4 -2.29 -5.21 -1.27
CA ALA A 4 -3.57 -4.61 -1.61
C ALA A 4 -3.61 -4.24 -3.10
N VAL A 5 -2.60 -3.54 -3.60
CA VAL A 5 -2.53 -3.15 -5.01
C VAL A 5 -2.45 -4.38 -5.94
N ARG A 6 -1.67 -5.42 -5.59
CA ARG A 6 -1.64 -6.69 -6.35
C ARG A 6 -3.03 -7.33 -6.44
N THR A 7 -3.73 -7.42 -5.31
CA THR A 7 -5.09 -7.97 -5.27
C THR A 7 -6.04 -7.19 -6.18
N LEU A 8 -5.94 -5.86 -6.19
CA LEU A 8 -6.74 -5.02 -7.08
C LEU A 8 -6.40 -5.23 -8.56
N ILE A 9 -5.11 -5.33 -8.90
CA ILE A 9 -4.65 -5.63 -10.27
C ILE A 9 -5.29 -6.93 -10.77
N ASP A 10 -5.19 -7.99 -9.97
CA ASP A 10 -5.70 -9.30 -10.33
C ASP A 10 -7.23 -9.34 -10.39
N ALA A 11 -7.90 -8.81 -9.36
CA ALA A 11 -9.36 -8.87 -9.24
C ALA A 11 -10.09 -7.99 -10.27
N TRP A 12 -9.53 -6.84 -10.59
CA TRP A 12 -10.08 -5.95 -11.62
C TRP A 12 -9.56 -6.25 -13.02
N LYS A 13 -8.69 -7.27 -13.17
CA LYS A 13 -8.07 -7.65 -14.44
C LYS A 13 -7.42 -6.45 -15.13
N ALA A 14 -6.67 -5.68 -14.34
CA ALA A 14 -6.04 -4.46 -14.81
C ALA A 14 -5.04 -4.74 -15.93
N GLU A 15 -5.05 -3.91 -16.97
CA GLU A 15 -4.18 -4.04 -18.12
C GLU A 15 -2.91 -3.19 -17.94
N PRO A 16 -1.73 -3.67 -18.38
CA PRO A 16 -0.50 -2.88 -18.35
C PRO A 16 -0.66 -1.55 -19.09
N LEU A 17 -0.30 -0.44 -18.45
CA LEU A 17 -0.42 0.90 -19.01
C LEU A 17 0.93 1.53 -19.35
N ALA A 18 1.87 1.50 -18.41
CA ALA A 18 3.20 2.09 -18.52
C ALA A 18 4.15 1.52 -17.48
N GLU A 19 5.42 1.84 -17.63
CA GLU A 19 6.48 1.50 -16.67
C GLU A 19 7.39 2.70 -16.46
N ILE A 20 7.89 2.86 -15.23
CA ILE A 20 8.95 3.81 -14.91
C ILE A 20 10.26 3.04 -14.93
N ASP A 21 11.20 3.51 -15.76
CA ASP A 21 12.53 2.93 -15.87
C ASP A 21 13.25 3.02 -14.52
N PRO A 22 13.75 1.91 -13.96
CA PRO A 22 14.41 1.90 -12.65
C PRO A 22 15.79 2.55 -12.65
N GLU A 23 16.42 2.77 -13.80
CA GLU A 23 17.83 3.20 -13.93
C GLU A 23 18.13 4.51 -13.17
N ASP A 24 17.20 5.44 -13.22
CA ASP A 24 17.33 6.74 -12.53
C ASP A 24 16.93 6.71 -11.04
N PHE A 25 16.19 5.69 -10.60
CA PHE A 25 15.50 5.72 -9.33
C PHE A 25 15.92 4.62 -8.35
N THR A 26 16.63 3.60 -8.84
CA THR A 26 16.95 2.42 -8.03
C THR A 26 18.44 2.33 -7.77
N ASP A 27 18.82 2.17 -6.51
CA ASP A 27 20.16 1.70 -6.16
C ASP A 27 20.22 0.17 -6.30
N PHE A 28 20.78 -0.31 -7.40
CA PHE A 28 20.88 -1.74 -7.69
C PHE A 28 21.85 -2.50 -6.76
N ALA A 29 22.65 -1.82 -5.95
CA ALA A 29 23.41 -2.47 -4.89
C ALA A 29 22.50 -2.90 -3.72
N THR A 30 21.43 -2.13 -3.48
CA THR A 30 20.45 -2.39 -2.42
C THR A 30 19.28 -3.24 -2.92
N ILE A 31 18.70 -2.89 -4.08
CA ILE A 31 17.58 -3.62 -4.71
C ILE A 31 18.10 -4.26 -6.00
N ARG A 32 18.60 -5.49 -5.89
CA ARG A 32 19.26 -6.17 -7.01
C ARG A 32 18.26 -6.66 -8.06
N PRO A 33 18.60 -6.54 -9.37
CA PRO A 33 17.90 -7.27 -10.43
C PRO A 33 18.00 -8.77 -10.17
N MET A 34 16.97 -9.49 -10.58
CA MET A 34 16.90 -10.94 -10.40
C MET A 34 17.16 -11.68 -11.71
N VAL A 35 17.93 -12.76 -11.68
CA VAL A 35 18.05 -13.68 -12.79
C VAL A 35 16.87 -14.64 -12.78
N LYS A 36 16.13 -14.73 -13.87
CA LYS A 36 15.08 -15.70 -14.10
C LYS A 36 15.52 -16.71 -15.16
N LEU A 37 15.26 -17.99 -14.92
CA LEU A 37 15.43 -19.04 -15.92
C LEU A 37 14.11 -19.25 -16.64
N GLU A 38 14.13 -19.08 -17.96
CA GLU A 38 13.01 -19.40 -18.87
C GLU A 38 13.30 -20.76 -19.50
N ASP A 39 12.34 -21.67 -19.40
CA ASP A 39 12.42 -23.05 -19.91
C ASP A 39 13.66 -23.85 -19.42
N GLY A 40 14.24 -23.44 -18.29
CA GLY A 40 15.41 -24.10 -17.70
C GLY A 40 16.74 -23.85 -18.42
N ILE A 41 16.76 -23.05 -19.49
CA ILE A 41 17.92 -22.86 -20.37
C ILE A 41 18.27 -21.38 -20.53
N HIS A 42 17.28 -20.54 -20.82
CA HIS A 42 17.53 -19.12 -21.10
C HIS A 42 17.49 -18.31 -19.80
N ARG A 43 18.51 -17.45 -19.61
CA ARG A 43 18.56 -16.51 -18.50
C ARG A 43 18.11 -15.13 -18.95
N SER A 44 17.10 -14.59 -18.27
CA SER A 44 16.69 -13.20 -18.42
C SER A 44 16.94 -12.43 -17.12
N ILE A 45 17.14 -11.12 -17.22
CA ILE A 45 17.25 -10.24 -16.05
C ILE A 45 15.92 -9.51 -15.86
N VAL A 46 15.37 -9.67 -14.66
CA VAL A 46 14.17 -8.95 -14.23
C VAL A 46 14.61 -7.76 -13.40
N TRP A 47 14.38 -6.57 -13.93
CA TRP A 47 14.72 -5.31 -13.27
C TRP A 47 13.65 -4.90 -12.27
N PRO A 48 14.01 -4.33 -11.10
CA PRO A 48 13.06 -3.81 -10.13
C PRO A 48 12.47 -2.49 -10.63
N LYS A 49 11.31 -2.56 -11.29
CA LYS A 49 10.64 -1.40 -11.90
C LYS A 49 9.35 -1.05 -11.20
N VAL A 50 8.91 0.18 -11.36
CA VAL A 50 7.56 0.61 -11.00
C VAL A 50 6.68 0.50 -12.23
N SER A 51 5.62 -0.29 -12.12
CA SER A 51 4.68 -0.52 -13.21
C SER A 51 3.34 0.12 -12.91
N LEU A 52 2.65 0.53 -13.97
CA LEU A 52 1.33 1.13 -13.92
C LEU A 52 0.36 0.26 -14.72
N TRP A 53 -0.83 0.09 -14.17
CA TRP A 53 -1.92 -0.65 -14.79
C TRP A 53 -3.18 0.20 -14.82
N HIS A 54 -4.01 -0.01 -15.82
CA HIS A 54 -5.33 0.59 -15.94
C HIS A 54 -6.41 -0.45 -15.67
N ALA A 55 -7.42 -0.08 -14.91
CA ALA A 55 -8.62 -0.88 -14.70
C ALA A 55 -9.86 0.00 -14.84
N SER A 56 -10.83 -0.47 -15.64
CA SER A 56 -12.18 0.11 -15.65
C SER A 56 -13.04 -0.56 -14.59
N THR A 57 -13.55 0.23 -13.67
CA THR A 57 -14.41 -0.25 -12.59
C THR A 57 -15.81 0.37 -12.69
N PRO A 58 -16.83 -0.18 -12.02
CA PRO A 58 -18.19 0.36 -12.12
C PRO A 58 -18.35 1.84 -11.74
N GLY A 59 -17.48 2.36 -10.88
CA GLY A 59 -17.55 3.74 -10.39
C GLY A 59 -16.65 4.71 -11.13
N THR A 60 -15.49 4.25 -11.58
CA THR A 60 -14.46 5.10 -12.20
C THR A 60 -13.38 4.26 -12.87
N ASP A 61 -12.57 4.89 -13.72
CA ASP A 61 -11.32 4.31 -14.18
C ASP A 61 -10.23 4.53 -13.13
N VAL A 62 -9.37 3.53 -12.95
CA VAL A 62 -8.31 3.54 -11.93
C VAL A 62 -6.96 3.24 -12.57
N ILE A 63 -5.95 4.04 -12.24
CA ILE A 63 -4.55 3.71 -12.52
C ILE A 63 -3.92 3.17 -11.25
N LEU A 64 -3.48 1.92 -11.30
CA LEU A 64 -2.81 1.23 -10.20
C LEU A 64 -1.31 1.33 -10.39
N VAL A 65 -0.58 1.80 -9.39
CA VAL A 65 0.88 1.97 -9.41
C VAL A 65 1.50 1.06 -8.36
N LEU A 66 2.43 0.22 -8.78
CA LEU A 66 3.12 -0.72 -7.88
C LEU A 66 4.59 -0.89 -8.28
N GLY A 67 5.46 -0.84 -7.30
CA GLY A 67 6.89 -1.09 -7.45
C GLY A 67 7.64 -0.90 -6.14
N PRO A 68 8.96 -1.06 -6.15
CA PRO A 68 9.80 -0.71 -5.02
C PRO A 68 9.79 0.80 -4.75
N GLU A 69 10.09 1.18 -3.52
CA GLU A 69 10.35 2.57 -3.20
C GLU A 69 11.61 3.05 -3.94
N PRO A 70 11.58 4.21 -4.62
CA PRO A 70 12.76 4.73 -5.28
C PRO A 70 13.85 5.07 -4.25
N SER A 71 15.09 4.69 -4.53
CA SER A 71 16.25 5.02 -3.68
C SER A 71 16.80 6.41 -3.99
N LEU A 72 16.58 6.92 -5.19
CA LEU A 72 17.21 8.11 -5.74
C LEU A 72 16.19 9.01 -6.46
N LYS A 73 16.54 10.28 -6.66
CA LYS A 73 15.82 11.26 -7.50
C LYS A 73 14.31 11.35 -7.18
N TRP A 74 13.96 11.37 -5.92
CA TRP A 74 12.56 11.36 -5.48
C TRP A 74 11.68 12.46 -6.07
N ARG A 75 12.24 13.67 -6.26
CA ARG A 75 11.50 14.77 -6.89
C ARG A 75 11.14 14.44 -8.34
N LEU A 76 12.10 13.95 -9.13
CA LEU A 76 11.86 13.53 -10.50
C LEU A 76 10.87 12.37 -10.58
N PHE A 77 10.96 11.41 -9.64
CA PHE A 77 10.03 10.30 -9.55
C PHE A 77 8.59 10.77 -9.31
N THR A 78 8.38 11.62 -8.31
CA THR A 78 7.05 12.14 -7.98
C THR A 78 6.50 13.05 -9.08
N GLU A 79 7.37 13.83 -9.77
CA GLU A 79 7.01 14.61 -10.95
C GLU A 79 6.47 13.72 -12.09
N GLN A 80 7.07 12.55 -12.31
CA GLN A 80 6.55 11.58 -13.30
C GLN A 80 5.16 11.07 -12.91
N ILE A 81 4.93 10.70 -11.65
CA ILE A 81 3.61 10.26 -11.18
C ILE A 81 2.57 11.37 -11.31
N VAL A 82 2.90 12.59 -10.89
CA VAL A 82 2.03 13.77 -11.01
C VAL A 82 1.71 14.08 -12.48
N SER A 83 2.70 13.97 -13.36
CA SER A 83 2.51 14.18 -14.80
C SER A 83 1.56 13.14 -15.41
N ILE A 84 1.63 11.88 -14.97
CA ILE A 84 0.70 10.83 -15.37
C ILE A 84 -0.71 11.16 -14.86
N ALA A 85 -0.84 11.51 -13.58
CA ALA A 85 -2.13 11.91 -13.01
C ALA A 85 -2.76 13.07 -13.78
N ALA A 86 -1.99 14.09 -14.12
CA ALA A 86 -2.43 15.22 -14.92
C ALA A 86 -2.81 14.81 -16.35
N LYS A 87 -2.00 13.97 -17.01
CA LYS A 87 -2.26 13.47 -18.37
C LYS A 87 -3.60 12.74 -18.49
N TYR A 88 -3.95 11.98 -17.47
CA TYR A 88 -5.21 11.22 -17.44
C TYR A 88 -6.34 11.95 -16.71
N ASN A 89 -6.17 13.24 -16.37
CA ASN A 89 -7.14 14.03 -15.61
C ASN A 89 -7.63 13.32 -14.34
N SER A 90 -6.71 12.72 -13.61
CA SER A 90 -7.04 12.00 -12.38
C SER A 90 -7.66 12.95 -11.36
N SER A 91 -8.82 12.60 -10.84
CA SER A 91 -9.55 13.41 -9.84
C SER A 91 -8.87 13.37 -8.47
N MET A 92 -8.07 12.34 -8.20
CA MET A 92 -7.37 12.14 -6.93
C MET A 92 -6.19 11.18 -7.08
N VAL A 93 -5.18 11.35 -6.24
CA VAL A 93 -4.11 10.38 -6.00
C VAL A 93 -4.30 9.79 -4.62
N LEU A 94 -4.48 8.46 -4.54
CA LEU A 94 -4.64 7.73 -3.30
C LEU A 94 -3.40 6.86 -3.04
N THR A 95 -2.73 7.06 -1.93
CA THR A 95 -1.58 6.26 -1.53
C THR A 95 -1.95 5.27 -0.42
N LEU A 96 -1.37 4.08 -0.47
CA LEU A 96 -1.60 3.02 0.51
C LEU A 96 -0.30 2.72 1.25
N GLY A 97 -0.36 2.76 2.57
CA GLY A 97 0.74 2.47 3.47
C GLY A 97 0.36 1.43 4.52
N ALA A 98 1.34 0.95 5.25
CA ALA A 98 1.15 0.18 6.47
C ALA A 98 2.18 0.63 7.49
N LEU A 99 1.80 0.66 8.75
CA LEU A 99 2.69 0.99 9.86
C LEU A 99 2.64 -0.09 10.93
N LEU A 100 3.76 -0.35 11.55
CA LEU A 100 3.84 -1.24 12.70
C LEU A 100 3.28 -0.51 13.92
N ALA A 101 2.40 -1.18 14.65
CA ALA A 101 1.74 -0.62 15.81
C ALA A 101 1.55 -1.69 16.89
N ASP A 102 1.30 -1.23 18.10
CA ASP A 102 0.97 -2.08 19.25
C ASP A 102 -0.53 -2.45 19.21
N VAL A 103 -0.90 -3.24 18.21
CA VAL A 103 -2.26 -3.72 17.95
C VAL A 103 -2.31 -5.24 17.95
N VAL A 104 -3.46 -5.80 18.30
CA VAL A 104 -3.66 -7.25 18.36
C VAL A 104 -4.13 -7.79 17.00
N HIS A 105 -3.51 -8.88 16.54
CA HIS A 105 -3.81 -9.48 15.24
C HIS A 105 -5.25 -10.02 15.10
N SER A 106 -5.88 -10.41 16.22
CA SER A 106 -7.25 -10.94 16.24
C SER A 106 -8.32 -9.88 16.00
N ARG A 107 -8.01 -8.60 16.21
CA ARG A 107 -8.94 -7.48 16.04
C ARG A 107 -9.04 -7.01 14.60
N GLU A 108 -10.04 -6.18 14.31
CA GLU A 108 -10.16 -5.49 13.04
C GLU A 108 -8.99 -4.52 12.82
N VAL A 109 -8.52 -4.46 11.57
CA VAL A 109 -7.43 -3.57 11.22
C VAL A 109 -7.94 -2.14 11.09
N ARG A 110 -7.41 -1.24 11.92
CA ARG A 110 -7.67 0.20 11.79
C ARG A 110 -6.96 0.76 10.57
N VAL A 111 -7.69 1.52 9.76
CA VAL A 111 -7.14 2.28 8.64
C VAL A 111 -7.26 3.76 8.94
N MET A 112 -6.13 4.41 9.12
CA MET A 112 -6.05 5.87 9.26
C MET A 112 -5.95 6.49 7.87
N GLY A 113 -6.76 7.50 7.63
CA GLY A 113 -6.72 8.27 6.38
C GLY A 113 -6.32 9.71 6.65
N THR A 114 -5.37 10.23 5.86
CA THR A 114 -4.91 11.62 5.96
C THR A 114 -4.95 12.33 4.61
N SER A 115 -5.15 13.64 4.63
CA SER A 115 -5.06 14.52 3.47
C SER A 115 -4.59 15.92 3.89
N ASN A 116 -4.06 16.69 2.92
CA ASN A 116 -3.78 18.12 3.08
C ASN A 116 -4.90 19.00 2.50
N ASP A 117 -5.79 18.43 1.70
CA ASP A 117 -6.91 19.13 1.06
C ASP A 117 -8.16 19.08 1.93
N GLN A 118 -8.71 20.27 2.29
CA GLN A 118 -9.85 20.37 3.19
C GLN A 118 -11.10 19.71 2.61
N SER A 119 -11.36 19.83 1.33
CA SER A 119 -12.51 19.22 0.69
C SER A 119 -12.46 17.68 0.72
N THR A 120 -11.26 17.13 0.58
CA THR A 120 -10.99 15.69 0.71
C THR A 120 -11.15 15.21 2.15
N LEU A 121 -10.69 15.99 3.13
CA LEU A 121 -10.89 15.69 4.55
C LEU A 121 -12.39 15.59 4.89
N ASP A 122 -13.14 16.60 4.52
CA ASP A 122 -14.57 16.69 4.84
C ASP A 122 -15.40 15.61 4.10
N ARG A 123 -15.06 15.35 2.82
CA ARG A 123 -15.80 14.39 1.99
C ARG A 123 -15.62 12.94 2.44
N PHE A 124 -14.44 12.58 2.88
CA PHE A 124 -14.08 11.18 3.18
C PHE A 124 -13.81 10.93 4.68
N GLU A 125 -14.13 11.91 5.54
CA GLU A 125 -13.93 11.83 6.98
C GLU A 125 -12.49 11.44 7.33
N LEU A 126 -11.52 12.12 6.67
CA LEU A 126 -10.11 11.92 6.90
C LEU A 126 -9.57 12.94 7.91
N GLN A 127 -8.35 12.74 8.37
CA GLN A 127 -7.70 13.61 9.34
C GLN A 127 -6.52 14.35 8.71
N ARG A 128 -6.22 15.53 9.24
CA ARG A 128 -4.96 16.20 8.91
C ARG A 128 -3.83 15.55 9.68
N SER A 129 -2.75 15.19 8.98
CA SER A 129 -1.57 14.66 9.66
C SER A 129 -0.92 15.75 10.51
N THR A 130 -0.59 15.40 11.75
CA THR A 130 0.21 16.25 12.67
C THR A 130 1.65 15.75 12.77
N TYR A 131 2.03 14.76 11.96
CA TYR A 131 3.35 14.17 12.00
C TYR A 131 4.41 15.14 11.47
N GLU A 132 5.46 15.33 12.26
CA GLU A 132 6.67 16.04 11.89
C GLU A 132 7.87 15.09 12.07
N GLY A 133 8.64 14.88 11.01
CA GLY A 133 9.79 13.98 11.04
C GLY A 133 10.22 13.49 9.67
N PRO A 134 11.15 12.52 9.60
CA PRO A 134 11.57 11.89 8.35
C PRO A 134 10.40 11.27 7.61
N THR A 135 10.33 11.46 6.30
CA THR A 135 9.24 10.92 5.47
C THR A 135 9.78 9.99 4.38
N GLY A 136 8.91 9.09 3.89
CA GLY A 136 9.15 8.25 2.72
C GLY A 136 8.59 8.87 1.44
N ILE A 137 8.66 8.10 0.34
CA ILE A 137 8.19 8.54 -0.98
C ILE A 137 6.71 8.93 -0.99
N ILE A 138 5.88 8.30 -0.16
CA ILE A 138 4.44 8.59 -0.04
C ILE A 138 4.23 10.04 0.40
N GLY A 139 4.96 10.51 1.43
CA GLY A 139 4.86 11.89 1.90
C GLY A 139 5.36 12.89 0.85
N VAL A 140 6.45 12.58 0.15
CA VAL A 140 6.97 13.42 -0.93
C VAL A 140 5.99 13.49 -2.11
N LEU A 141 5.33 12.37 -2.45
CA LEU A 141 4.30 12.35 -3.49
C LEU A 141 3.07 13.18 -3.09
N GLN A 142 2.65 13.09 -1.83
CA GLN A 142 1.52 13.89 -1.32
C GLN A 142 1.82 15.39 -1.40
N ASP A 143 3.04 15.80 -1.05
CA ASP A 143 3.49 17.20 -1.20
C ASP A 143 3.50 17.63 -2.67
N ALA A 144 4.04 16.81 -3.58
CA ALA A 144 4.05 17.09 -5.01
C ALA A 144 2.63 17.20 -5.61
N CYS A 145 1.68 16.38 -5.16
CA CYS A 145 0.27 16.50 -5.54
C CYS A 145 -0.32 17.83 -5.06
N THR A 146 -0.03 18.23 -3.81
CA THR A 146 -0.49 19.51 -3.24
C THR A 146 0.05 20.69 -4.05
N GLN A 147 1.34 20.70 -4.39
CA GLN A 147 1.97 21.73 -5.20
C GLN A 147 1.38 21.82 -6.62
N SER A 148 0.89 20.70 -7.13
CA SER A 148 0.26 20.59 -8.46
C SER A 148 -1.26 20.74 -8.43
N SER A 149 -1.84 21.09 -7.29
CA SER A 149 -3.30 21.22 -7.09
C SER A 149 -4.09 19.93 -7.45
N ILE A 150 -3.48 18.77 -7.27
CA ILE A 150 -4.14 17.47 -7.42
C ILE A 150 -4.59 16.99 -6.04
N PRO A 151 -5.89 16.75 -5.81
CA PRO A 151 -6.37 16.19 -4.55
C PRO A 151 -5.66 14.86 -4.24
N SER A 152 -5.24 14.68 -3.00
CA SER A 152 -4.55 13.46 -2.60
C SER A 152 -4.92 13.03 -1.18
N ALA A 153 -4.91 11.73 -0.95
CA ALA A 153 -5.09 11.14 0.36
C ALA A 153 -4.13 9.97 0.57
N SER A 154 -3.79 9.70 1.82
CA SER A 154 -2.96 8.56 2.23
C SER A 154 -3.75 7.70 3.20
N LEU A 155 -3.81 6.40 2.96
CA LEU A 155 -4.42 5.41 3.84
C LEU A 155 -3.33 4.54 4.46
N TRP A 156 -3.37 4.40 5.77
CA TRP A 156 -2.38 3.65 6.55
C TRP A 156 -3.06 2.58 7.39
N ALA A 157 -2.75 1.31 7.13
CA ALA A 157 -3.24 0.20 7.95
C ALA A 157 -2.27 -0.08 9.10
N ALA A 158 -2.79 -0.20 10.31
CA ALA A 158 -2.03 -0.65 11.47
C ALA A 158 -1.77 -2.16 11.37
N VAL A 159 -0.51 -2.57 11.56
CA VAL A 159 -0.09 -3.98 11.51
C VAL A 159 0.63 -4.32 12.81
N PRO A 160 0.36 -5.48 13.44
CA PRO A 160 1.04 -5.89 14.66
C PRO A 160 2.55 -5.89 14.53
N ALA A 161 3.26 -5.16 15.40
CA ALA A 161 4.72 -5.04 15.36
C ALA A 161 5.40 -6.42 15.54
N TYR A 162 4.83 -7.28 16.36
CA TYR A 162 5.33 -8.65 16.60
C TYR A 162 5.18 -9.59 15.41
N ALA A 163 4.27 -9.30 14.46
CA ALA A 163 4.07 -10.08 13.25
C ALA A 163 4.65 -9.40 11.99
N SER A 164 5.59 -8.47 12.14
CA SER A 164 6.13 -7.63 11.06
C SER A 164 6.74 -8.41 9.88
N GLN A 165 7.23 -9.63 10.13
CA GLN A 165 7.83 -10.49 9.10
C GLN A 165 6.79 -11.30 8.30
N ILE A 166 5.52 -11.29 8.73
CA ILE A 166 4.43 -12.03 8.07
C ILE A 166 3.58 -11.03 7.29
N PRO A 167 3.50 -11.14 5.94
CA PRO A 167 2.60 -10.28 5.17
C PRO A 167 1.16 -10.37 5.67
N SER A 168 0.53 -9.23 5.99
CA SER A 168 -0.83 -9.18 6.53
C SER A 168 -1.89 -9.01 5.43
N PRO A 169 -2.63 -10.06 5.06
CA PRO A 169 -3.78 -9.95 4.16
C PRO A 169 -4.97 -9.24 4.82
N LYS A 170 -5.07 -9.23 6.16
CA LYS A 170 -6.06 -8.43 6.89
C LYS A 170 -5.86 -6.94 6.63
N ALA A 171 -4.61 -6.46 6.75
CA ALA A 171 -4.27 -5.07 6.44
C ALA A 171 -4.51 -4.73 4.96
N ALA A 172 -4.21 -5.67 4.04
CA ALA A 172 -4.52 -5.48 2.63
C ALA A 172 -6.02 -5.38 2.39
N SER A 173 -6.83 -6.24 3.01
CA SER A 173 -8.30 -6.23 2.93
C SER A 173 -8.89 -4.91 3.45
N ALA A 174 -8.43 -4.44 4.61
CA ALA A 174 -8.88 -3.19 5.20
C ALA A 174 -8.55 -1.96 4.30
N LEU A 175 -7.32 -1.93 3.74
CA LEU A 175 -6.94 -0.89 2.78
C LEU A 175 -7.80 -0.91 1.52
N ILE A 176 -8.07 -2.10 0.96
CA ILE A 176 -8.91 -2.26 -0.22
C ILE A 176 -10.35 -1.81 0.06
N ALA A 177 -10.91 -2.18 1.21
CA ALA A 177 -12.24 -1.75 1.61
C ALA A 177 -12.33 -0.23 1.68
N ARG A 178 -11.41 0.41 2.41
CA ARG A 178 -11.40 1.88 2.56
C ARG A 178 -11.12 2.61 1.24
N ALA A 179 -10.21 2.09 0.42
CA ALA A 179 -9.95 2.63 -0.91
C ALA A 179 -11.21 2.52 -1.80
N GLY A 180 -11.91 1.37 -1.76
CA GLY A 180 -13.15 1.17 -2.50
C GLY A 180 -14.23 2.18 -2.16
N GLU A 181 -14.39 2.53 -0.88
CA GLU A 181 -15.31 3.59 -0.44
C GLU A 181 -14.95 4.95 -1.03
N ILE A 182 -13.66 5.32 -0.99
CA ILE A 182 -13.18 6.62 -1.50
C ILE A 182 -13.35 6.73 -3.01
N ILE A 183 -13.02 5.70 -3.76
CA ILE A 183 -13.13 5.69 -5.22
C ILE A 183 -14.53 5.34 -5.75
N GLY A 184 -15.46 4.96 -4.85
CA GLY A 184 -16.84 4.64 -5.20
C GLY A 184 -16.99 3.32 -5.98
N THR A 185 -16.13 2.34 -5.70
CA THR A 185 -16.13 1.04 -6.41
C THR A 185 -16.18 -0.12 -5.41
N PRO A 186 -16.95 -1.20 -5.70
CA PRO A 186 -16.98 -2.37 -4.83
C PRO A 186 -15.60 -2.99 -4.63
N ALA A 187 -15.24 -3.21 -3.38
CA ALA A 187 -13.97 -3.81 -2.98
C ALA A 187 -14.00 -5.34 -3.19
N PRO A 188 -13.01 -5.94 -3.87
CA PRO A 188 -12.96 -7.39 -4.13
C PRO A 188 -12.43 -8.19 -2.91
N LEU A 189 -13.07 -8.07 -1.76
CA LEU A 189 -12.59 -8.61 -0.48
C LEU A 189 -12.55 -10.14 -0.43
N SER A 190 -13.42 -10.83 -1.18
CA SER A 190 -13.47 -12.29 -1.23
C SER A 190 -12.15 -12.92 -1.72
N ALA A 191 -11.37 -12.18 -2.51
CA ALA A 191 -10.07 -12.64 -3.02
C ALA A 191 -9.05 -12.91 -1.90
N LEU A 192 -9.21 -12.30 -0.73
CA LEU A 192 -8.27 -12.42 0.40
C LEU A 192 -8.74 -13.37 1.51
N HIS A 193 -9.96 -13.92 1.44
CA HIS A 193 -10.57 -14.69 2.53
C HIS A 193 -9.67 -15.84 3.01
N ASN A 194 -9.22 -16.73 2.12
CA ASN A 194 -8.39 -17.87 2.49
C ASN A 194 -7.01 -17.44 3.03
N SER A 195 -6.46 -16.35 2.49
CA SER A 195 -5.18 -15.81 2.96
C SER A 195 -5.29 -15.21 4.36
N ILE A 196 -6.43 -14.63 4.70
CA ILE A 196 -6.71 -14.10 6.04
C ILE A 196 -6.76 -15.24 7.06
N VAL A 197 -7.50 -16.31 6.76
CA VAL A 197 -7.56 -17.49 7.64
C VAL A 197 -6.18 -18.11 7.87
N ALA A 198 -5.39 -18.23 6.81
CA ALA A 198 -4.04 -18.77 6.91
C ALA A 198 -3.09 -17.84 7.71
N TYR A 199 -3.25 -16.53 7.58
CA TYR A 199 -2.50 -15.53 8.34
C TYR A 199 -2.83 -15.60 9.83
N ASP A 200 -4.11 -15.60 10.19
CA ASP A 200 -4.54 -15.63 11.58
C ASP A 200 -3.96 -16.88 12.28
N ARG A 201 -4.10 -18.06 11.69
CA ARG A 201 -3.52 -19.29 12.23
C ARG A 201 -1.99 -19.18 12.40
N ARG A 202 -1.28 -18.65 11.42
CA ARG A 202 0.19 -18.53 11.49
C ARG A 202 0.65 -17.55 12.56
N VAL A 203 -0.11 -16.49 12.81
CA VAL A 203 0.23 -15.51 13.87
C VAL A 203 -0.14 -16.07 15.23
N GLU A 204 -1.24 -16.83 15.35
CA GLU A 204 -1.61 -17.57 16.57
C GLU A 204 -0.51 -18.58 16.95
N GLU A 205 -0.05 -19.41 16.00
CA GLU A 205 1.06 -20.35 16.20
C GLU A 205 2.33 -19.60 16.69
N LEU A 206 2.68 -18.45 16.09
CA LEU A 206 3.82 -17.64 16.51
C LEU A 206 3.69 -17.14 17.96
N VAL A 207 2.48 -16.74 18.38
CA VAL A 207 2.21 -16.25 19.73
C VAL A 207 2.19 -17.39 20.74
N GLU A 208 1.69 -18.58 20.35
CA GLU A 208 1.66 -19.76 21.22
C GLU A 208 3.06 -20.34 21.50
N ASP A 209 3.97 -20.26 20.52
CA ASP A 209 5.33 -20.78 20.60
C ASP A 209 6.27 -19.94 21.48
N ASP A 210 5.89 -18.70 21.85
CA ASP A 210 6.71 -17.75 22.62
C ASP A 210 5.90 -17.20 23.81
N GLU A 211 6.31 -17.57 25.05
CA GLU A 211 5.60 -17.19 26.29
C GLU A 211 5.65 -15.68 26.55
N ASP A 212 6.81 -15.04 26.29
CA ASP A 212 6.95 -13.58 26.47
C ASP A 212 6.06 -12.82 25.47
N LEU A 213 5.96 -13.33 24.25
CA LEU A 213 5.10 -12.77 23.23
C LEU A 213 3.62 -12.93 23.56
N ARG A 214 3.23 -14.08 24.12
CA ARG A 214 1.86 -14.34 24.57
C ARG A 214 1.45 -13.36 25.64
N GLU A 215 2.27 -13.18 26.69
CA GLU A 215 2.02 -12.21 27.75
C GLU A 215 1.93 -10.78 27.21
N TYR A 216 2.75 -10.44 26.21
CA TYR A 216 2.70 -9.13 25.55
C TYR A 216 1.37 -8.93 24.80
N VAL A 217 0.93 -9.91 24.01
CA VAL A 217 -0.34 -9.84 23.26
C VAL A 217 -1.54 -9.78 24.22
N GLU A 218 -1.56 -10.56 25.31
CA GLU A 218 -2.61 -10.51 26.33
C GLU A 218 -2.69 -9.12 27.00
N ARG A 219 -1.55 -8.49 27.26
CA ARG A 219 -1.53 -7.11 27.79
C ARG A 219 -2.11 -6.12 26.79
N LEU A 220 -1.72 -6.21 25.52
CA LEU A 220 -2.28 -5.35 24.46
C LEU A 220 -3.80 -5.54 24.34
N ASP A 221 -4.26 -6.78 24.42
CA ASP A 221 -5.69 -7.08 24.33
C ASP A 221 -6.48 -6.51 25.52
N SER A 222 -5.89 -6.51 26.72
CA SER A 222 -6.50 -5.98 27.94
C SER A 222 -6.54 -4.44 28.00
N MET A 223 -5.60 -3.75 27.32
CA MET A 223 -5.52 -2.28 27.32
C MET A 223 -6.61 -1.62 26.47
N GLY A 224 -7.27 -2.39 25.59
CA GLY A 224 -8.23 -1.85 24.66
C GLY A 224 -7.58 -1.03 23.55
N ASP A 225 -8.40 -0.66 22.57
CA ASP A 225 -7.99 0.30 21.55
C ASP A 225 -8.36 1.72 22.04
N ASP A 226 -7.48 2.41 22.77
CA ASP A 226 -7.61 3.84 23.04
C ASP A 226 -7.29 4.69 21.81
#